data_7cd59e7996a2eac239df384d3a6cde64
#
_entry.id   7cd59e7996a2eac239df384d3a6cde64
#
_cell.length_a   1.000
_cell.length_b   1.000
_cell.length_c   1.000
_cell.angle_alpha   90.00
_cell.angle_beta   90.00
_cell.angle_gamma   90.00
#
_symmetry.space_group_name_H-M   'P 1'
#
loop_
_entity.id
_entity.type
_entity.pdbx_description
1 polymer ?
#
loop_
_entity_poly.entity_id
_entity_poly.type
_entity_poly.pdbx_seq_one_letter_code
_entity_poly.pdbx_strand_id
1 'polypeptide(L)'
;MDEITTRLVESYLPMSEQSFLMLLCLVEPRHGYGIMQQVSDQTNGRVNLSPSTVYTILYKMELDGLIETVSEIDRRKVYATTAAGKTILEAETKRLSSLVCFAKTALGKNSSKTAATV
;
A
#
# COMPACT_ATOMS: atom_id res chain seq x y z
N MET A 1 10.73 14.13 -10.11
CA MET A 1 10.12 12.84 -10.51
C MET A 1 10.17 12.75 -12.02
N ASP A 2 10.63 11.65 -12.56
CA ASP A 2 10.70 11.48 -14.01
C ASP A 2 9.31 11.21 -14.62
N GLU A 3 9.23 11.22 -15.95
CA GLU A 3 7.96 11.05 -16.66
C GLU A 3 7.34 9.67 -16.40
N ILE A 4 8.16 8.62 -16.36
CA ILE A 4 7.69 7.25 -16.12
C ILE A 4 7.09 7.14 -14.72
N THR A 5 7.78 7.68 -13.71
CA THR A 5 7.29 7.66 -12.33
C THR A 5 6.01 8.49 -12.19
N THR A 6 5.94 9.64 -12.87
CA THR A 6 4.74 10.48 -12.86
C THR A 6 3.54 9.71 -13.43
N ARG A 7 3.74 8.98 -14.54
CA ARG A 7 2.68 8.15 -15.13
C ARG A 7 2.25 7.04 -14.19
N LEU A 8 3.20 6.44 -13.47
CA LEU A 8 2.88 5.40 -12.50
C LEU A 8 2.05 5.95 -11.34
N VAL A 9 2.41 7.13 -10.83
CA VAL A 9 1.62 7.79 -9.79
C VAL A 9 0.19 8.01 -10.27
N GLU A 10 0.03 8.58 -11.46
CA GLU A 10 -1.30 8.83 -12.02
C GLU A 10 -2.09 7.55 -12.25
N SER A 11 -1.42 6.47 -12.64
CA SER A 11 -2.04 5.17 -12.91
C SER A 11 -2.44 4.44 -11.64
N TYR A 12 -1.63 4.54 -10.58
CA TYR A 12 -1.84 3.75 -9.36
C TYR A 12 -2.66 4.45 -8.29
N LEU A 13 -2.66 5.78 -8.26
CA LEU A 13 -3.39 6.50 -7.22
C LEU A 13 -4.82 6.84 -7.66
N PRO A 14 -5.82 6.68 -6.81
CA PRO A 14 -5.75 6.08 -5.48
C PRO A 14 -5.55 4.55 -5.56
N MET A 15 -4.73 4.02 -4.67
CA MET A 15 -4.49 2.57 -4.62
C MET A 15 -5.64 1.86 -3.93
N SER A 16 -5.88 0.61 -4.34
CA SER A 16 -6.71 -0.27 -3.53
C SER A 16 -6.01 -0.52 -2.19
N GLU A 17 -6.79 -0.76 -1.15
CA GLU A 17 -6.23 -1.07 0.16
C GLU A 17 -5.29 -2.28 0.09
N GLN A 18 -5.69 -3.33 -0.65
CA GLN A 18 -4.89 -4.53 -0.80
C GLN A 18 -3.54 -4.25 -1.44
N SER A 19 -3.52 -3.49 -2.54
CA SER A 19 -2.27 -3.14 -3.23
C SER A 19 -1.37 -2.28 -2.36
N PHE A 20 -1.94 -1.32 -1.65
CA PHE A 20 -1.20 -0.45 -0.74
C PHE A 20 -0.55 -1.25 0.39
N LEU A 21 -1.34 -2.12 1.02
CA LEU A 21 -0.83 -2.99 2.10
C LEU A 21 0.29 -3.89 1.60
N MET A 22 0.13 -4.50 0.42
CA MET A 22 1.14 -5.39 -0.13
C MET A 22 2.44 -4.66 -0.43
N LEU A 23 2.34 -3.48 -1.03
CA LEU A 23 3.53 -2.70 -1.38
C LEU A 23 4.26 -2.23 -0.12
N LEU A 24 3.52 -1.84 0.92
CA LEU A 24 4.10 -1.49 2.23
C LEU A 24 4.87 -2.66 2.84
N CYS A 25 4.29 -3.87 2.77
CA CYS A 25 4.94 -5.07 3.31
C CYS A 25 6.28 -5.35 2.64
N LEU A 26 6.45 -4.91 1.40
CA LEU A 26 7.65 -5.19 0.61
C LEU A 26 8.74 -4.12 0.73
N VAL A 27 8.54 -3.13 1.58
CA VAL A 27 9.64 -2.23 1.99
C VAL A 27 10.74 -3.08 2.65
N GLU A 28 10.35 -4.15 3.34
CA GLU A 28 11.26 -5.20 3.80
C GLU A 28 11.11 -6.41 2.86
N PRO A 29 12.21 -7.04 2.40
CA PRO A 29 12.09 -8.21 1.52
C PRO A 29 11.26 -9.33 2.15
N ARG A 30 10.35 -9.92 1.37
CA ARG A 30 9.45 -10.98 1.84
C ARG A 30 9.07 -11.94 0.72
N HIS A 31 8.76 -13.18 1.10
CA HIS A 31 8.05 -14.14 0.24
C HIS A 31 6.57 -13.79 0.17
N GLY A 32 5.87 -14.29 -0.85
CA GLY A 32 4.43 -14.09 -0.98
C GLY A 32 3.64 -14.53 0.24
N TYR A 33 4.01 -15.66 0.84
CA TYR A 33 3.37 -16.14 2.06
C TYR A 33 3.56 -15.17 3.23
N GLY A 34 4.76 -14.61 3.35
CA GLY A 34 5.05 -13.61 4.40
C GLY A 34 4.22 -12.35 4.24
N ILE A 35 3.88 -11.97 3.00
CA ILE A 35 2.99 -10.84 2.74
C ILE A 35 1.61 -11.12 3.31
N MET A 36 1.05 -12.29 3.05
CA MET A 36 -0.27 -12.67 3.56
C MET A 36 -0.32 -12.59 5.08
N GLN A 37 0.71 -13.12 5.73
CA GLN A 37 0.80 -13.12 7.19
C GLN A 37 0.91 -11.70 7.73
N GLN A 38 1.76 -10.87 7.13
CA GLN A 38 1.99 -9.50 7.57
C GLN A 38 0.73 -8.65 7.41
N VAL A 39 0.02 -8.78 6.29
CA VAL A 39 -1.22 -8.04 6.05
C VAL A 39 -2.28 -8.43 7.09
N SER A 40 -2.42 -9.71 7.37
CA SER A 40 -3.36 -10.18 8.39
C SER A 40 -2.99 -9.62 9.76
N ASP A 41 -1.71 -9.69 10.13
CA ASP A 41 -1.24 -9.20 11.43
C ASP A 41 -1.44 -7.69 11.58
N GLN A 42 -1.09 -6.91 10.57
CA GLN A 42 -1.19 -5.44 10.62
C GLN A 42 -2.62 -4.94 10.63
N THR A 43 -3.56 -5.74 10.14
CA THR A 43 -4.98 -5.37 10.11
C THR A 43 -5.81 -6.13 11.14
N ASN A 44 -5.16 -6.84 12.07
CA ASN A 44 -5.83 -7.64 13.10
C ASN A 44 -6.86 -8.60 12.49
N GLY A 45 -6.49 -9.23 11.36
CA GLY A 45 -7.32 -10.20 10.68
C GLY A 45 -8.44 -9.61 9.83
N ARG A 46 -8.55 -8.28 9.76
CA ARG A 46 -9.60 -7.63 8.94
C ARG A 46 -9.39 -7.87 7.45
N VAL A 47 -8.14 -7.87 7.02
CA VAL A 47 -7.79 -8.13 5.61
C VAL A 47 -7.03 -9.45 5.54
N ASN A 48 -7.59 -10.42 4.82
CA ASN A 48 -6.97 -11.72 4.60
C ASN A 48 -6.91 -11.96 3.10
N LEU A 49 -5.68 -11.92 2.57
CA LEU A 49 -5.46 -12.06 1.13
C LEU A 49 -5.36 -13.54 0.75
N SER A 50 -6.03 -13.91 -0.36
CA SER A 50 -5.88 -15.25 -0.90
C SER A 50 -4.56 -15.35 -1.69
N PRO A 51 -3.99 -16.55 -1.84
CA PRO A 51 -2.79 -16.71 -2.68
C PRO A 51 -2.98 -16.19 -4.10
N SER A 52 -4.12 -16.43 -4.72
CA SER A 52 -4.37 -15.97 -6.10
C SER A 52 -4.37 -14.45 -6.18
N THR A 53 -4.96 -13.76 -5.22
CA THR A 53 -4.94 -12.30 -5.16
C THR A 53 -3.51 -11.78 -5.00
N VAL A 54 -2.76 -12.38 -4.08
CA VAL A 54 -1.37 -11.98 -3.82
C VAL A 54 -0.53 -12.10 -5.08
N TYR A 55 -0.55 -13.25 -5.73
CA TYR A 55 0.31 -13.47 -6.89
C TYR A 55 -0.14 -12.68 -8.13
N THR A 56 -1.44 -12.39 -8.27
CA THR A 56 -1.94 -11.51 -9.33
C THR A 56 -1.40 -10.09 -9.15
N ILE A 57 -1.47 -9.57 -7.93
CA ILE A 57 -0.98 -8.22 -7.62
C ILE A 57 0.54 -8.15 -7.75
N LEU A 58 1.26 -9.16 -7.23
CA LEU A 58 2.73 -9.22 -7.35
C LEU A 58 3.16 -9.19 -8.82
N TYR A 59 2.50 -9.98 -9.67
CA TYR A 59 2.81 -10.04 -11.09
C TYR A 59 2.69 -8.65 -11.74
N LYS A 60 1.57 -7.97 -11.48
CA LYS A 60 1.35 -6.64 -12.05
C LYS A 60 2.35 -5.62 -11.54
N MET A 61 2.61 -5.62 -10.24
CA MET A 61 3.55 -4.66 -9.65
C MET A 61 4.98 -4.89 -10.13
N GLU A 62 5.36 -6.15 -10.35
CA GLU A 62 6.69 -6.47 -10.89
C GLU A 62 6.80 -6.01 -12.35
N LEU A 63 5.77 -6.23 -13.16
CA LEU A 63 5.74 -5.74 -14.54
C LEU A 63 5.88 -4.22 -14.60
N ASP A 64 5.24 -3.51 -13.69
CA ASP A 64 5.25 -2.05 -13.65
C ASP A 64 6.50 -1.48 -12.96
N GLY A 65 7.38 -2.34 -12.45
CA GLY A 65 8.63 -1.91 -11.85
C GLY A 65 8.52 -1.37 -10.43
N LEU A 66 7.40 -1.61 -9.74
CA LEU A 66 7.23 -1.17 -8.36
C LEU A 66 7.89 -2.11 -7.36
N ILE A 67 8.04 -3.36 -7.73
CA ILE A 67 8.73 -4.36 -6.93
C ILE A 67 9.68 -5.14 -7.83
N GLU A 68 10.65 -5.82 -7.20
CA GLU A 68 11.58 -6.68 -7.90
C GLU A 68 11.84 -7.94 -7.09
N THR A 69 12.25 -9.00 -7.78
CA THR A 69 12.72 -10.22 -7.13
C THR A 69 14.18 -10.01 -6.74
N VAL A 70 14.47 -10.06 -5.44
CA VAL A 70 15.83 -9.82 -4.92
C VAL A 70 16.59 -11.11 -4.64
N SER A 71 15.88 -12.23 -4.44
CA SER A 71 16.50 -13.54 -4.26
C SER A 71 15.46 -14.63 -4.45
N GLU A 72 15.93 -15.87 -4.49
CA GLU A 72 15.07 -17.04 -4.54
C GLU A 72 15.66 -18.09 -3.60
N ILE A 73 14.85 -18.52 -2.63
CA ILE A 73 15.26 -19.49 -1.61
C ILE A 73 14.27 -20.64 -1.67
N ASP A 74 14.77 -21.87 -1.88
CA ASP A 74 13.93 -23.07 -1.96
C ASP A 74 12.79 -22.93 -2.97
N ARG A 75 13.11 -22.37 -4.13
CA ARG A 75 12.16 -22.12 -5.24
C ARG A 75 11.08 -21.08 -4.91
N ARG A 76 11.28 -20.33 -3.84
CA ARG A 76 10.39 -19.23 -3.46
C ARG A 76 11.08 -17.92 -3.72
N LYS A 77 10.42 -17.07 -4.48
CA LYS A 77 10.93 -15.72 -4.77
C LYS A 77 10.75 -14.81 -3.58
N VAL A 78 11.76 -14.00 -3.32
CA VAL A 78 11.72 -12.94 -2.32
C VAL A 78 11.62 -11.62 -3.08
N TYR A 79 10.58 -10.84 -2.76
CA TYR A 79 10.29 -9.58 -3.43
C TYR A 79 10.64 -8.41 -2.53
N ALA A 80 10.96 -7.27 -3.14
CA ALA A 80 11.19 -6.03 -2.42
C ALA A 80 10.71 -4.84 -3.25
N THR A 81 10.26 -3.80 -2.57
CA THR A 81 9.82 -2.56 -3.21
C THR A 81 11.03 -1.84 -3.81
N THR A 82 10.90 -1.38 -5.05
CA THR A 82 11.92 -0.59 -5.75
C THR A 82 11.84 0.89 -5.35
N ALA A 83 12.78 1.69 -5.83
CA ALA A 83 12.74 3.15 -5.66
C ALA A 83 11.44 3.72 -6.23
N ALA A 84 11.00 3.24 -7.41
CA ALA A 84 9.73 3.67 -8.00
C ALA A 84 8.56 3.29 -7.10
N GLY A 85 8.56 2.08 -6.55
CA GLY A 85 7.52 1.65 -5.61
C GLY A 85 7.46 2.51 -4.37
N LYS A 86 8.61 2.90 -3.84
CA LYS A 86 8.66 3.80 -2.66
C LYS A 86 8.07 5.16 -2.98
N THR A 87 8.33 5.70 -4.17
CA THR A 87 7.75 6.96 -4.61
C THR A 87 6.22 6.87 -4.66
N ILE A 88 5.68 5.76 -5.19
CA ILE A 88 4.23 5.52 -5.21
C ILE A 88 3.68 5.45 -3.79
N LEU A 89 4.36 4.73 -2.89
CA LEU A 89 3.95 4.64 -1.48
C LEU A 89 3.93 6.01 -0.79
N GLU A 90 4.95 6.81 -1.04
CA GLU A 90 5.03 8.16 -0.45
C GLU A 90 3.90 9.05 -0.96
N ALA A 91 3.61 9.00 -2.26
CA ALA A 91 2.53 9.77 -2.86
C ALA A 91 1.17 9.36 -2.29
N GLU A 92 0.93 8.06 -2.17
CA GLU A 92 -0.33 7.55 -1.62
C GLU A 92 -0.47 7.89 -0.14
N THR A 93 0.61 7.74 0.63
CA THR A 93 0.60 8.08 2.05
C THR A 93 0.27 9.56 2.24
N LYS A 94 0.83 10.43 1.42
CA LYS A 94 0.55 11.86 1.47
C LYS A 94 -0.92 12.14 1.14
N ARG A 95 -1.47 11.48 0.10
CA ARG A 95 -2.87 11.62 -0.27
C ARG A 95 -3.78 11.18 0.87
N LEU A 96 -3.51 10.02 1.46
CA LEU A 96 -4.29 9.49 2.58
C LEU A 96 -4.21 10.37 3.81
N SER A 97 -3.03 10.92 4.11
CA SER A 97 -2.83 11.84 5.23
C SER A 97 -3.68 13.09 5.08
N SER A 98 -3.75 13.63 3.87
CA SER A 98 -4.60 14.79 3.58
C SER A 98 -6.08 14.48 3.81
N LEU A 99 -6.53 13.31 3.40
CA LEU A 99 -7.90 12.88 3.61
C LEU A 99 -8.21 12.70 5.09
N VAL A 100 -7.31 12.10 5.84
CA VAL A 100 -7.47 11.91 7.29
C VAL A 100 -7.54 13.26 7.98
N CYS A 101 -6.67 14.18 7.60
CA CYS A 101 -6.67 15.55 8.16
C CYS A 101 -8.01 16.24 7.90
N PHE A 102 -8.51 16.17 6.68
CA PHE A 102 -9.82 16.73 6.32
C PHE A 102 -10.92 16.09 7.16
N ALA A 103 -10.91 14.77 7.27
CA ALA A 103 -11.94 14.03 8.01
C ALA A 103 -11.94 14.42 9.49
N LYS A 104 -10.77 14.48 10.10
CA LYS A 104 -10.64 14.88 11.51
C LYS A 104 -11.15 16.31 11.75
N THR A 105 -10.81 17.22 10.84
CA THR A 105 -11.26 18.60 10.92
C THR A 105 -12.78 18.70 10.80
N ALA A 106 -13.35 18.01 9.81
CA ALA A 106 -14.79 18.03 9.57
C ALA A 106 -15.56 17.43 10.74
N LEU A 107 -15.11 16.28 11.25
CA LEU A 107 -15.76 15.60 12.38
C LEU A 107 -15.54 16.36 13.68
N GLY A 108 -14.38 16.95 13.88
CA GLY A 108 -14.09 17.77 15.04
C GLY A 108 -14.93 19.02 15.09
N LYS A 109 -15.10 19.70 13.97
CA LYS A 109 -16.00 20.87 13.88
C LYS A 109 -17.43 20.50 14.21
N ASN A 110 -17.92 19.37 13.66
CA ASN A 110 -19.27 18.91 13.97
C ASN A 110 -19.43 18.58 15.43
N SER A 111 -18.45 17.90 16.03
CA SER A 111 -18.45 17.57 17.46
C SER A 111 -18.42 18.83 18.31
N SER A 112 -17.54 19.78 18.02
CA SER A 112 -17.44 21.06 18.72
C SER A 112 -18.70 21.85 18.60
N LYS A 113 -19.28 21.93 17.42
CA LYS A 113 -20.52 22.65 17.17
C LYS A 113 -21.68 22.05 17.96
N THR A 114 -21.78 20.73 17.96
CA THR A 114 -22.80 20.02 18.71
C THR A 114 -22.63 20.27 20.21
N ALA A 115 -21.42 20.18 20.71
CA ALA A 115 -21.12 20.43 22.10
C ALA A 115 -21.44 21.88 22.50
N ALA A 116 -21.15 22.83 21.61
CA ALA A 116 -21.43 24.25 21.88
C ALA A 116 -22.91 24.57 21.88
N THR A 117 -23.73 23.82 21.15
CA THR A 117 -25.17 24.06 21.09
C THR A 117 -25.94 23.30 22.15
N VAL A 118 -25.29 22.37 22.79
CA VAL A 118 -25.87 21.63 23.90
C VAL A 118 -25.62 22.35 25.20
#